data_4c46e5f1b230f65dd2a7e1bdbbed26a8
#
_entry.id   4c46e5f1b230f65dd2a7e1bdbbed26a8
#
_cell.length_a   1.000
_cell.length_b   1.000
_cell.length_c   1.000
_cell.angle_alpha   90.00
_cell.angle_beta   90.00
_cell.angle_gamma   90.00
#
_symmetry.space_group_name_H-M   'P 1'
#
loop_
_entity.id
_entity.type
_entity.pdbx_description
1 polymer ?
#
loop_
_entity_poly.entity_id
_entity_poly.type
_entity_poly.pdbx_seq_one_letter_code
_entity_poly.pdbx_strand_id
1 'polypeptide(L)'
;MKPNICMATKKDAKAIASLNRRFFHEEGRHWAQLISGKTSELFACESGKAIIGFSGLEFHAWNNSAQIIDIFVHPEFRQQGYGEQLVKFAIRRARRRKVRTLFAEAPSKNLVKKLYQKCGFRICGFNDRYYSNSGKEKAIFLSKDFKQ
;
A
#
# COMPACT_ATOMS: atom_id res chain seq x y z
N MET A 1 22.95 4.74 -5.41
CA MET A 1 22.46 3.40 -5.69
C MET A 1 20.94 3.46 -5.90
N LYS A 2 20.47 2.89 -6.98
CA LYS A 2 19.04 2.92 -7.31
C LYS A 2 18.24 2.03 -6.34
N PRO A 3 17.19 2.53 -5.67
CA PRO A 3 16.38 1.70 -4.80
C PRO A 3 15.73 0.52 -5.51
N ASN A 4 15.54 -0.56 -4.78
CA ASN A 4 14.99 -1.81 -5.27
C ASN A 4 13.77 -2.20 -4.45
N ILE A 5 12.75 -2.74 -5.12
CA ILE A 5 11.54 -3.23 -4.45
C ILE A 5 11.56 -4.76 -4.45
N CYS A 6 11.37 -5.34 -3.28
CA CYS A 6 11.37 -6.77 -3.08
C CYS A 6 10.34 -7.17 -2.01
N MET A 7 10.02 -8.46 -1.97
CA MET A 7 9.17 -8.97 -0.90
C MET A 7 9.85 -8.77 0.44
N ALA A 8 9.11 -8.25 1.43
CA ALA A 8 9.62 -8.08 2.77
C ALA A 8 9.80 -9.45 3.45
N THR A 9 10.83 -9.54 4.27
CA THR A 9 11.09 -10.72 5.10
C THR A 9 10.89 -10.37 6.57
N LYS A 10 10.89 -11.38 7.45
CA LYS A 10 10.76 -11.15 8.89
C LYS A 10 11.82 -10.21 9.45
N LYS A 11 12.98 -10.16 8.83
CA LYS A 11 14.06 -9.22 9.20
C LYS A 11 13.63 -7.76 9.01
N ASP A 12 12.74 -7.51 8.07
CA ASP A 12 12.30 -6.16 7.71
C ASP A 12 11.19 -5.64 8.63
N ALA A 13 10.53 -6.51 9.37
CA ALA A 13 9.36 -6.17 10.18
C ALA A 13 9.66 -5.04 11.17
N LYS A 14 10.82 -5.10 11.84
CA LYS A 14 11.22 -4.09 12.82
C LYS A 14 11.47 -2.73 12.19
N ALA A 15 12.13 -2.71 11.04
CA ALA A 15 12.41 -1.48 10.30
C ALA A 15 11.11 -0.84 9.77
N ILE A 16 10.20 -1.66 9.22
CA ILE A 16 8.89 -1.19 8.74
C ILE A 16 8.06 -0.64 9.89
N ALA A 17 8.01 -1.34 11.03
CA ALA A 17 7.31 -0.89 12.22
C ALA A 17 7.85 0.46 12.73
N SER A 18 9.18 0.63 12.70
CA SER A 18 9.83 1.87 13.10
C SER A 18 9.44 3.05 12.19
N LEU A 19 9.47 2.84 10.88
CA LEU A 19 9.04 3.86 9.91
C LEU A 19 7.56 4.22 10.10
N ASN A 20 6.71 3.23 10.26
CA ASN A 20 5.29 3.45 10.47
C ASN A 20 5.02 4.26 11.72
N ARG A 21 5.65 3.91 12.83
CA ARG A 21 5.52 4.63 14.11
C ARG A 21 6.01 6.08 14.00
N ARG A 22 7.15 6.28 13.32
CA ARG A 22 7.77 7.59 13.18
C ARG A 22 6.91 8.56 12.35
N PHE A 23 6.31 8.09 11.27
CA PHE A 23 5.64 8.96 10.30
C PHE A 23 4.11 8.93 10.35
N PHE A 24 3.51 7.85 10.81
CA PHE A 24 2.05 7.72 10.91
C PHE A 24 1.54 7.69 12.34
N HIS A 25 2.43 7.55 13.32
CA HIS A 25 2.07 7.44 14.74
C HIS A 25 1.08 6.30 15.04
N GLU A 26 1.03 5.30 14.17
CA GLU A 26 0.16 4.14 14.34
C GLU A 26 0.84 3.07 15.19
N GLU A 27 0.06 2.49 16.08
CA GLU A 27 0.47 1.35 16.89
C GLU A 27 -0.51 0.20 16.67
N GLY A 28 -0.12 -1.01 17.03
CA GLY A 28 -1.00 -2.16 17.02
C GLY A 28 -1.00 -3.02 15.77
N ARG A 29 -0.28 -2.65 14.72
CA ARG A 29 -0.12 -3.55 13.57
C ARG A 29 0.95 -4.60 13.86
N HIS A 30 0.63 -5.83 13.52
CA HIS A 30 1.55 -6.97 13.71
C HIS A 30 2.28 -7.25 12.39
N TRP A 31 3.32 -6.46 12.12
CA TRP A 31 4.05 -6.51 10.85
C TRP A 31 4.61 -7.89 10.51
N ALA A 32 5.14 -8.60 11.52
CA ALA A 32 5.65 -9.94 11.30
C ALA A 32 4.56 -10.91 10.84
N GLN A 33 3.35 -10.79 11.38
CA GLN A 33 2.21 -11.61 10.96
C GLN A 33 1.75 -11.27 9.55
N LEU A 34 1.76 -9.98 9.19
CA LEU A 34 1.41 -9.55 7.83
C LEU A 34 2.40 -10.09 6.81
N ILE A 35 3.69 -10.11 7.14
CA ILE A 35 4.74 -10.65 6.28
C ILE A 35 4.60 -12.15 6.08
N SER A 36 4.33 -12.89 7.16
CA SER A 36 4.25 -14.36 7.11
C SER A 36 2.83 -14.88 6.86
N GLY A 37 1.84 -14.00 6.76
CA GLY A 37 0.43 -14.37 6.62
C GLY A 37 0.10 -14.97 5.27
N LYS A 38 -0.85 -15.90 5.24
CA LYS A 38 -1.35 -16.49 3.99
C LYS A 38 -2.25 -15.53 3.22
N THR A 39 -2.84 -14.55 3.91
CA THR A 39 -3.82 -13.61 3.37
C THR A 39 -3.24 -12.22 3.15
N SER A 40 -1.93 -12.06 3.32
CA SER A 40 -1.27 -10.76 3.15
C SER A 40 0.14 -10.92 2.60
N GLU A 41 0.62 -9.87 1.95
CA GLU A 41 1.99 -9.75 1.47
C GLU A 41 2.48 -8.35 1.78
N LEU A 42 3.72 -8.22 2.20
CA LEU A 42 4.39 -6.93 2.34
C LEU A 42 5.61 -6.89 1.44
N PHE A 43 5.90 -5.70 0.90
CA PHE A 43 7.09 -5.48 0.09
C PHE A 43 7.76 -4.17 0.54
N ALA A 44 9.08 -4.17 0.41
CA ALA A 44 9.92 -3.08 0.85
C ALA A 44 10.66 -2.45 -0.31
N CYS A 45 10.84 -1.14 -0.23
CA CYS A 45 11.74 -0.40 -1.12
C CYS A 45 13.04 -0.16 -0.35
N GLU A 46 14.13 -0.73 -0.86
CA GLU A 46 15.44 -0.67 -0.21
C GLU A 46 16.39 0.24 -0.99
N SER A 47 17.12 1.08 -0.27
CA SER A 47 18.24 1.84 -0.80
C SER A 47 19.47 1.44 0.00
N GLY A 48 20.38 0.68 -0.65
CA GLY A 48 21.46 0.03 0.07
C GLY A 48 20.92 -0.97 1.08
N LYS A 49 21.25 -0.77 2.36
CA LYS A 49 20.77 -1.62 3.45
C LYS A 49 19.57 -1.03 4.20
N ALA A 50 19.12 0.16 3.78
CA ALA A 50 18.06 0.87 4.47
C ALA A 50 16.72 0.67 3.74
N ILE A 51 15.65 0.45 4.51
CA ILE A 51 14.30 0.45 3.98
C ILE A 51 13.82 1.90 3.95
N ILE A 52 13.47 2.40 2.77
CA ILE A 52 13.03 3.77 2.55
C ILE A 52 11.55 3.86 2.19
N GLY A 53 10.90 2.74 2.03
CA GLY A 53 9.47 2.69 1.72
C GLY A 53 8.94 1.28 1.84
N PHE A 54 7.62 1.17 1.88
CA PHE A 54 6.95 -0.11 1.93
C PHE A 54 5.52 -0.01 1.42
N SER A 55 4.97 -1.14 1.07
CA SER A 55 3.55 -1.30 0.76
C SER A 55 3.15 -2.74 1.04
N GLY A 56 1.88 -3.04 0.91
CA GLY A 56 1.41 -4.39 1.12
C GLY A 56 0.05 -4.64 0.52
N LEU A 57 -0.32 -5.90 0.48
CA LEU A 57 -1.60 -6.40 0.00
C LEU A 57 -2.27 -7.25 1.06
N GLU A 58 -3.56 -7.12 1.16
CA GLU A 58 -4.42 -8.04 1.88
C GLU A 58 -5.38 -8.69 0.89
N PHE A 59 -5.49 -10.01 0.96
CA PHE A 59 -6.30 -10.80 0.03
C PHE A 59 -7.61 -11.23 0.71
N HIS A 60 -8.72 -11.03 0.01
CA HIS A 60 -10.05 -11.36 0.48
C HIS A 60 -10.59 -12.53 -0.36
N ALA A 61 -10.52 -13.75 0.20
CA ALA A 61 -10.91 -14.94 -0.54
C ALA A 61 -12.41 -14.99 -0.87
N TRP A 62 -13.24 -14.43 0.01
CA TRP A 62 -14.69 -14.52 -0.14
C TRP A 62 -15.22 -13.84 -1.41
N ASN A 63 -14.55 -12.82 -1.91
CA ASN A 63 -14.95 -12.12 -3.14
C ASN A 63 -13.83 -12.04 -4.18
N ASN A 64 -12.74 -12.74 -3.95
CA ASN A 64 -11.56 -12.79 -4.82
C ASN A 64 -11.02 -11.40 -5.17
N SER A 65 -10.83 -10.57 -4.15
CA SER A 65 -10.25 -9.23 -4.30
C SER A 65 -8.97 -9.10 -3.47
N ALA A 66 -8.25 -8.01 -3.72
CA ALA A 66 -7.12 -7.62 -2.87
C ALA A 66 -7.19 -6.13 -2.59
N GLN A 67 -6.61 -5.73 -1.48
CA GLN A 67 -6.53 -4.33 -1.06
C GLN A 67 -5.07 -3.94 -0.83
N ILE A 68 -4.69 -2.75 -1.31
CA ILE A 68 -3.43 -2.14 -0.91
C ILE A 68 -3.65 -1.60 0.51
N ILE A 69 -2.90 -2.14 1.48
CA ILE A 69 -3.11 -1.81 2.88
C ILE A 69 -2.34 -0.57 3.34
N ASP A 70 -1.21 -0.30 2.72
CA ASP A 70 -0.40 0.89 2.98
C ASP A 70 0.45 1.20 1.78
N ILE A 71 0.85 2.47 1.66
CA ILE A 71 1.92 2.89 0.77
C ILE A 71 2.69 4.02 1.45
N PHE A 72 3.98 3.84 1.56
CA PHE A 72 4.86 4.80 2.22
C PHE A 72 6.19 4.92 1.50
N VAL A 73 6.64 6.16 1.30
CA VAL A 73 8.00 6.48 0.85
C VAL A 73 8.56 7.54 1.79
N HIS A 74 9.75 7.29 2.31
CA HIS A 74 10.44 8.25 3.19
C HIS A 74 10.50 9.62 2.53
N PRO A 75 10.22 10.73 3.27
CA PRO A 75 10.15 12.06 2.67
C PRO A 75 11.35 12.46 1.82
N GLU A 76 12.56 12.07 2.22
CA GLU A 76 13.79 12.38 1.47
C GLU A 76 13.87 11.68 0.11
N PHE A 77 13.03 10.67 -0.12
CA PHE A 77 13.04 9.89 -1.35
C PHE A 77 11.76 10.07 -2.19
N ARG A 78 10.91 11.00 -1.79
CA ARG A 78 9.67 11.28 -2.52
C ARG A 78 9.93 12.02 -3.83
N GLN A 79 8.91 12.00 -4.72
CA GLN A 79 8.95 12.64 -6.04
C GLN A 79 10.06 12.10 -6.95
N GLN A 80 10.49 10.86 -6.73
CA GLN A 80 11.50 10.18 -7.54
C GLN A 80 10.93 8.91 -8.19
N GLY A 81 9.61 8.70 -8.11
CA GLY A 81 8.94 7.58 -8.76
C GLY A 81 8.83 6.30 -7.93
N TYR A 82 9.29 6.28 -6.68
CA TYR A 82 9.28 5.04 -5.88
C TYR A 82 7.87 4.65 -5.44
N GLY A 83 7.01 5.63 -5.17
CA GLY A 83 5.60 5.35 -4.88
C GLY A 83 4.91 4.66 -6.06
N GLU A 84 5.14 5.15 -7.27
CA GLU A 84 4.61 4.53 -8.47
C GLU A 84 5.15 3.11 -8.67
N GLN A 85 6.43 2.89 -8.40
CA GLN A 85 7.03 1.56 -8.48
C GLN A 85 6.41 0.60 -7.45
N LEU A 86 6.12 1.07 -6.24
CA LEU A 86 5.44 0.28 -5.22
C LEU A 86 4.03 -0.12 -5.66
N VAL A 87 3.27 0.82 -6.22
CA VAL A 87 1.92 0.52 -6.73
C VAL A 87 1.99 -0.49 -7.88
N LYS A 88 2.92 -0.31 -8.81
CA LYS A 88 3.11 -1.25 -9.92
C LYS A 88 3.52 -2.65 -9.44
N PHE A 89 4.34 -2.71 -8.41
CA PHE A 89 4.71 -3.98 -7.78
C PHE A 89 3.46 -4.66 -7.18
N ALA A 90 2.63 -3.89 -6.46
CA ALA A 90 1.37 -4.39 -5.91
C ALA A 90 0.44 -4.94 -7.02
N ILE A 91 0.33 -4.22 -8.13
CA ILE A 91 -0.47 -4.66 -9.29
C ILE A 91 0.04 -6.00 -9.82
N ARG A 92 1.35 -6.15 -10.00
CA ARG A 92 1.94 -7.41 -10.48
C ARG A 92 1.66 -8.56 -9.52
N ARG A 93 1.78 -8.32 -8.22
CA ARG A 93 1.50 -9.34 -7.21
C ARG A 93 0.02 -9.75 -7.21
N ALA A 94 -0.88 -8.77 -7.31
CA ALA A 94 -2.32 -9.03 -7.38
C ALA A 94 -2.69 -9.86 -8.62
N ARG A 95 -2.12 -9.51 -9.78
CA ARG A 95 -2.32 -10.29 -11.01
C ARG A 95 -1.83 -11.73 -10.86
N ARG A 96 -0.68 -11.91 -10.25
CA ARG A 96 -0.10 -13.24 -10.03
C ARG A 96 -1.00 -14.10 -9.14
N ARG A 97 -1.71 -13.49 -8.19
CA ARG A 97 -2.67 -14.17 -7.32
C ARG A 97 -4.05 -14.32 -7.98
N LYS A 98 -4.21 -13.85 -9.20
CA LYS A 98 -5.43 -13.99 -10.03
C LYS A 98 -6.69 -13.43 -9.36
N VAL A 99 -6.53 -12.34 -8.62
CA VAL A 99 -7.69 -11.62 -8.06
C VAL A 99 -8.43 -10.90 -9.19
N ARG A 100 -9.74 -10.72 -9.02
CA ARG A 100 -10.56 -10.03 -10.03
C ARG A 100 -10.42 -8.52 -9.99
N THR A 101 -10.08 -7.94 -8.82
CA THR A 101 -9.93 -6.50 -8.65
C THR A 101 -8.96 -6.20 -7.51
N LEU A 102 -8.27 -5.08 -7.64
CA LEU A 102 -7.40 -4.52 -6.62
C LEU A 102 -7.96 -3.16 -6.23
N PHE A 103 -8.17 -2.92 -4.94
CA PHE A 103 -8.68 -1.66 -4.49
C PHE A 103 -7.76 -1.01 -3.44
N ALA A 104 -7.95 0.30 -3.26
CA ALA A 104 -7.19 1.10 -2.33
C ALA A 104 -8.09 2.22 -1.80
N GLU A 105 -7.75 2.74 -0.62
CA GLU A 105 -8.36 3.99 -0.19
C GLU A 105 -7.28 5.07 -0.06
N ALA A 106 -7.70 6.32 -0.27
CA ALA A 106 -6.81 7.47 -0.16
C ALA A 106 -7.57 8.62 0.51
N PRO A 107 -6.91 9.35 1.43
CA PRO A 107 -7.52 10.58 1.95
C PRO A 107 -7.81 11.57 0.81
N SER A 108 -8.99 12.18 0.83
CA SER A 108 -9.45 13.06 -0.26
C SER A 108 -8.51 14.22 -0.54
N LYS A 109 -7.78 14.68 0.48
CA LYS A 109 -6.82 15.80 0.38
C LYS A 109 -5.39 15.36 0.10
N ASN A 110 -5.15 14.06 -0.06
CA ASN A 110 -3.82 13.52 -0.25
C ASN A 110 -3.53 13.28 -1.74
N LEU A 111 -2.28 13.54 -2.14
CA LEU A 111 -1.82 13.36 -3.52
C LEU A 111 -1.76 11.88 -3.95
N VAL A 112 -1.82 10.94 -3.01
CA VAL A 112 -1.76 9.51 -3.33
C VAL A 112 -2.92 9.05 -4.23
N LYS A 113 -4.06 9.73 -4.15
CA LYS A 113 -5.18 9.49 -5.07
C LYS A 113 -4.75 9.63 -6.54
N LYS A 114 -3.99 10.68 -6.84
CA LYS A 114 -3.47 10.91 -8.21
C LYS A 114 -2.49 9.83 -8.63
N LEU A 115 -1.69 9.34 -7.70
CA LEU A 115 -0.77 8.25 -7.94
C LEU A 115 -1.52 6.98 -8.37
N TYR A 116 -2.57 6.62 -7.65
CA TYR A 116 -3.40 5.47 -8.02
C TYR A 116 -4.05 5.67 -9.39
N GLN A 117 -4.60 6.86 -9.66
CA GLN A 117 -5.21 7.15 -10.96
C GLN A 117 -4.20 7.03 -12.10
N LYS A 118 -2.99 7.51 -11.91
CA LYS A 118 -1.89 7.38 -12.88
C LYS A 118 -1.57 5.91 -13.16
N CYS A 119 -1.72 5.03 -12.17
CA CYS A 119 -1.49 3.59 -12.32
C CYS A 119 -2.70 2.82 -12.83
N GLY A 120 -3.75 3.52 -13.26
CA GLY A 120 -4.92 2.92 -13.89
C GLY A 120 -6.09 2.61 -12.98
N PHE A 121 -6.08 3.13 -11.74
CA PHE A 121 -7.21 2.99 -10.83
C PHE A 121 -8.28 4.04 -11.16
N ARG A 122 -9.55 3.67 -10.97
CA ARG A 122 -10.67 4.60 -11.06
C ARG A 122 -11.32 4.80 -9.69
N ILE A 123 -11.90 5.95 -9.46
CA ILE A 123 -12.66 6.21 -8.24
C ILE A 123 -13.96 5.38 -8.29
N CYS A 124 -14.23 4.60 -7.25
CA CYS A 124 -15.42 3.78 -7.17
C CYS A 124 -16.35 4.12 -5.99
N GLY A 125 -15.95 5.04 -5.12
CA GLY A 125 -16.79 5.47 -4.01
C GLY A 125 -16.04 6.29 -2.98
N PHE A 126 -16.71 6.54 -1.86
CA PHE A 126 -16.09 7.27 -0.75
C PHE A 126 -16.80 6.94 0.56
N ASN A 127 -16.11 7.29 1.66
CA ASN A 127 -16.69 7.21 3.00
C ASN A 127 -16.28 8.47 3.77
N ASP A 128 -17.24 9.29 4.16
CA ASP A 128 -16.99 10.55 4.85
C ASP A 128 -16.87 10.40 6.36
N ARG A 129 -16.91 9.19 6.87
CA ARG A 129 -16.74 8.87 8.30
C ARG A 129 -15.52 7.99 8.56
N TYR A 130 -14.74 7.74 7.54
CA TYR A 130 -13.61 6.81 7.62
C TYR A 130 -12.54 7.28 8.60
N TYR A 131 -12.21 8.57 8.58
CA TYR A 131 -11.15 9.14 9.42
C TYR A 131 -11.68 9.83 10.66
N SER A 132 -12.85 10.46 10.58
CA SER A 132 -13.45 11.17 11.71
C SER A 132 -14.94 11.43 11.46
N ASN A 133 -15.63 11.93 12.49
CA ASN A 133 -17.04 12.27 12.38
C ASN A 133 -17.29 13.67 11.79
N SER A 134 -16.24 14.45 11.49
CA SER A 134 -16.40 15.79 10.91
C SER A 134 -16.79 15.79 9.44
N GLY A 135 -16.42 14.73 8.70
CA GLY A 135 -16.63 14.65 7.25
C GLY A 135 -15.73 15.57 6.42
N LYS A 136 -14.81 16.30 7.04
CA LYS A 136 -13.90 17.21 6.34
C LYS A 136 -12.91 16.48 5.44
N GLU A 137 -12.47 15.31 5.84
CA GLU A 137 -11.62 14.46 5.04
C GLU A 137 -12.33 13.13 4.80
N LYS A 138 -12.42 12.73 3.55
CA LYS A 138 -13.10 11.50 3.15
C LYS A 138 -12.08 10.46 2.74
N ALA A 139 -12.39 9.19 2.93
CA ALA A 139 -11.68 8.14 2.24
C ALA A 139 -12.26 8.02 0.83
N ILE A 140 -11.41 8.19 -0.16
CA ILE A 140 -11.77 7.95 -1.57
C ILE A 140 -11.39 6.51 -1.87
N PHE A 141 -12.34 5.73 -2.36
CA PHE A 141 -12.09 4.35 -2.76
C PHE A 141 -11.82 4.27 -4.25
N LEU A 142 -10.74 3.58 -4.59
CA LEU A 142 -10.31 3.39 -5.98
C LEU A 142 -10.15 1.90 -6.26
N SER A 143 -10.42 1.50 -7.49
CA SER A 143 -10.27 0.11 -7.89
C SER A 143 -9.65 -0.02 -9.28
N LYS A 144 -8.98 -1.14 -9.49
CA LYS A 144 -8.43 -1.54 -10.77
C LYS A 144 -8.84 -2.99 -11.01
N ASP A 145 -9.66 -3.21 -12.04
CA ASP A 145 -10.15 -4.53 -12.37
C ASP A 145 -9.15 -5.28 -13.24
N PHE A 146 -9.09 -6.58 -13.07
CA PHE A 146 -8.28 -7.47 -13.90
C PHE A 146 -9.19 -8.39 -14.72
N LYS A 147 -8.74 -8.72 -15.91
CA LYS A 147 -9.44 -9.68 -16.76
C LYS A 147 -9.41 -11.06 -16.11
N GLN A 148 -10.55 -11.69 -16.09
CA GLN A 148 -10.71 -13.06 -15.57
C GLN A 148 -10.61 -14.09 -16.68
#